data_a5f43856854bb61c78acd0fe622d0fb1
#
_entry.id   a5f43856854bb61c78acd0fe622d0fb1
#
_cell.length_a   1.000
_cell.length_b   1.000
_cell.length_c   1.000
_cell.angle_alpha   90.00
_cell.angle_beta   90.00
_cell.angle_gamma   90.00
#
_symmetry.space_group_name_H-M   'P 1'
#
loop_
_entity.id
_entity.type
_entity.pdbx_description
1 polymer ?
#
loop_
_entity_poly.entity_id
_entity_poly.type
_entity_poly.pdbx_seq_one_letter_code
_entity_poly.pdbx_strand_id
1 'polypeptide(L)'
;MKILRILAIVPLALISLMNVGYPFGTDPKPDAALAVAVAAMGIAGLVATYGLARNTAWGVPAALAVAALNVAAAVIALVADEDGAAIGLVVSAIALAMAFAVSANQRKVSVA
;
A
#
# COMPACT_ATOMS: atom_id res chain seq x y z
N MET A 1 -5.08 11.72 15.39
CA MET A 1 -4.22 12.58 14.56
C MET A 1 -4.64 12.55 13.13
N LYS A 2 -5.38 13.57 12.74
CA LYS A 2 -5.91 13.69 11.37
C LYS A 2 -4.81 13.79 10.33
N ILE A 3 -3.78 14.58 10.61
CA ILE A 3 -2.68 14.80 9.65
C ILE A 3 -1.91 13.50 9.38
N LEU A 4 -1.58 12.76 10.44
CA LEU A 4 -0.88 11.48 10.28
C LEU A 4 -1.70 10.49 9.47
N ARG A 5 -3.00 10.44 9.73
CA ARG A 5 -3.89 9.54 9.00
C ARG A 5 -3.96 9.90 7.52
N ILE A 6 -4.05 11.19 7.21
CA ILE A 6 -4.06 11.66 5.82
C ILE A 6 -2.73 11.31 5.15
N LEU A 7 -1.61 11.51 5.84
CA LEU A 7 -0.29 11.17 5.31
C LEU A 7 -0.13 9.66 5.06
N ALA A 8 -0.85 8.84 5.81
CA ALA A 8 -0.86 7.39 5.58
C ALA A 8 -1.78 7.03 4.42
N ILE A 9 -2.93 7.68 4.32
CA ILE A 9 -3.94 7.40 3.28
C ILE A 9 -3.40 7.71 1.89
N VAL A 10 -2.75 8.86 1.71
CA VAL A 10 -2.34 9.32 0.38
C VAL A 10 -1.38 8.34 -0.32
N PRO A 11 -0.25 7.95 0.29
CA PRO A 11 0.64 7.00 -0.40
C PRO A 11 0.03 5.61 -0.54
N LEU A 12 -0.77 5.17 0.43
CA LEU A 12 -1.42 3.88 0.34
C LEU A 12 -2.45 3.85 -0.81
N ALA A 13 -3.26 4.90 -0.92
CA ALA A 13 -4.21 5.02 -2.02
C ALA A 13 -3.49 5.08 -3.37
N LEU A 14 -2.39 5.82 -3.44
CA LEU A 14 -1.61 5.95 -4.66
C LEU A 14 -1.07 4.61 -5.12
N ILE A 15 -0.39 3.87 -4.24
CA ILE A 15 0.16 2.56 -4.63
C ILE A 15 -0.95 1.56 -4.96
N SER A 16 -2.08 1.65 -4.27
CA SER A 16 -3.22 0.77 -4.53
C SER A 16 -3.81 1.02 -5.92
N LEU A 17 -3.96 2.28 -6.30
CA LEU A 17 -4.43 2.63 -7.64
C LEU A 17 -3.43 2.21 -8.71
N MET A 18 -2.14 2.36 -8.46
CA MET A 18 -1.10 1.89 -9.38
C MET A 18 -1.19 0.38 -9.56
N ASN A 19 -1.44 -0.37 -8.50
CA ASN A 19 -1.59 -1.82 -8.57
C ASN A 19 -2.82 -2.23 -9.37
N VAL A 20 -3.96 -1.57 -9.14
CA VAL A 20 -5.19 -1.84 -9.90
C VAL A 20 -4.97 -1.56 -11.39
N GLY A 21 -4.26 -0.49 -11.70
CA GLY A 21 -3.97 -0.12 -13.09
C GLY A 21 -2.89 -0.94 -13.77
N TYR A 22 -2.12 -1.71 -13.01
CA TYR A 22 -0.97 -2.46 -13.53
C TYR A 22 -1.29 -3.33 -14.76
N PRO A 23 -2.40 -4.13 -14.77
CA PRO A 23 -2.67 -4.98 -15.92
C PRO A 23 -2.97 -4.22 -17.21
N PHE A 24 -3.31 -2.94 -17.10
CA PHE A 24 -3.74 -2.13 -18.25
C PHE A 24 -2.66 -1.19 -18.76
N GLY A 25 -1.62 -0.96 -17.97
CA GLY A 25 -0.63 0.07 -18.26
C GLY A 25 0.70 -0.41 -18.83
N THR A 26 0.93 -1.70 -18.92
CA THR A 26 2.20 -2.26 -19.38
C THR A 26 2.11 -2.79 -20.81
N ASP A 27 3.23 -2.67 -21.53
CA ASP A 27 3.38 -3.20 -22.88
C ASP A 27 4.79 -3.80 -23.03
N PRO A 28 4.95 -5.14 -23.24
CA PRO A 28 3.86 -6.11 -23.37
C PRO A 28 3.09 -6.31 -22.06
N LYS A 29 1.89 -6.84 -22.17
CA LYS A 29 1.05 -7.07 -21.00
C LYS A 29 1.72 -8.09 -20.06
N PRO A 30 1.55 -7.89 -18.74
CA PRO A 30 2.15 -8.83 -17.78
C PRO A 30 1.48 -10.19 -17.85
N ASP A 31 2.16 -11.19 -17.28
CA ASP A 31 1.60 -12.51 -17.09
C ASP A 31 0.26 -12.44 -16.36
N ALA A 32 -0.72 -13.25 -16.76
CA ALA A 32 -2.07 -13.20 -16.20
C ALA A 32 -2.08 -13.42 -14.69
N ALA A 33 -1.29 -14.38 -14.20
CA ALA A 33 -1.22 -14.67 -12.78
C ALA A 33 -0.67 -13.48 -12.00
N LEU A 34 0.38 -12.84 -12.51
CA LEU A 34 0.99 -11.65 -11.90
C LEU A 34 0.01 -10.48 -11.93
N ALA A 35 -0.66 -10.28 -13.07
CA ALA A 35 -1.63 -9.20 -13.22
C ALA A 35 -2.77 -9.32 -12.20
N VAL A 36 -3.31 -10.53 -12.03
CA VAL A 36 -4.38 -10.79 -11.06
C VAL A 36 -3.88 -10.56 -9.64
N ALA A 37 -2.68 -11.04 -9.32
CA ALA A 37 -2.12 -10.87 -7.97
C ALA A 37 -1.92 -9.39 -7.63
N VAL A 38 -1.36 -8.62 -8.55
CA VAL A 38 -1.11 -7.19 -8.34
C VAL A 38 -2.43 -6.42 -8.24
N ALA A 39 -3.39 -6.73 -9.09
CA ALA A 39 -4.71 -6.09 -9.05
C ALA A 39 -5.43 -6.41 -7.73
N ALA A 40 -5.35 -7.66 -7.27
CA ALA A 40 -5.93 -8.06 -5.99
C ALA A 40 -5.29 -7.30 -4.82
N MET A 41 -3.98 -7.11 -4.84
CA MET A 41 -3.27 -6.27 -3.86
C MET A 41 -3.76 -4.84 -3.89
N GLY A 42 -4.01 -4.30 -5.08
CA GLY A 42 -4.55 -2.95 -5.23
C GLY A 42 -5.93 -2.82 -4.60
N ILE A 43 -6.80 -3.79 -4.84
CA ILE A 43 -8.14 -3.80 -4.24
C ILE A 43 -8.04 -3.89 -2.72
N ALA A 44 -7.20 -4.78 -2.20
CA ALA A 44 -6.97 -4.89 -0.76
C ALA A 44 -6.46 -3.57 -0.18
N GLY A 45 -5.59 -2.88 -0.90
CA GLY A 45 -5.08 -1.56 -0.51
C GLY A 45 -6.16 -0.50 -0.46
N LEU A 46 -7.08 -0.51 -1.41
CA LEU A 46 -8.20 0.42 -1.40
C LEU A 46 -9.14 0.16 -0.22
N VAL A 47 -9.37 -1.11 0.10
CA VAL A 47 -10.15 -1.48 1.29
C VAL A 47 -9.46 -1.00 2.55
N ALA A 48 -8.15 -1.19 2.67
CA ALA A 48 -7.37 -0.71 3.81
C ALA A 48 -7.41 0.82 3.91
N THR A 49 -7.32 1.51 2.78
CA THR A 49 -7.44 2.96 2.71
C THR A 49 -8.79 3.43 3.23
N TYR A 50 -9.85 2.75 2.83
CA TYR A 50 -11.20 3.03 3.31
C TYR A 50 -11.27 2.85 4.83
N GLY A 51 -10.71 1.76 5.34
CA GLY A 51 -10.67 1.49 6.77
C GLY A 51 -9.95 2.59 7.55
N LEU A 52 -8.82 3.07 7.02
CA LEU A 52 -8.09 4.20 7.61
C LEU A 52 -8.95 5.47 7.61
N ALA A 53 -9.60 5.77 6.49
CA ALA A 53 -10.41 6.97 6.33
C ALA A 53 -11.60 6.96 7.28
N ARG A 54 -12.20 5.80 7.50
CA ARG A 54 -13.35 5.64 8.37
C ARG A 54 -12.98 5.39 9.84
N ASN A 55 -11.70 5.36 10.14
CA ASN A 55 -11.19 5.15 11.50
C ASN A 55 -11.69 3.84 12.14
N THR A 56 -11.70 2.79 11.33
CA THR A 56 -12.12 1.47 11.81
C THR A 56 -11.01 0.81 12.62
N ALA A 57 -11.39 -0.16 13.47
CA ALA A 57 -10.40 -0.91 14.28
C ALA A 57 -9.46 -1.75 13.41
N TRP A 58 -9.93 -2.22 12.25
CA TRP A 58 -9.14 -3.05 11.33
C TRP A 58 -8.30 -2.23 10.34
N GLY A 59 -8.53 -0.91 10.27
CA GLY A 59 -7.88 -0.06 9.24
C GLY A 59 -6.37 -0.04 9.33
N VAL A 60 -5.82 0.19 10.51
CA VAL A 60 -4.35 0.27 10.68
C VAL A 60 -3.68 -1.09 10.46
N PRO A 61 -4.16 -2.20 11.08
CA PRO A 61 -3.57 -3.50 10.79
C PRO A 61 -3.63 -3.87 9.30
N ALA A 62 -4.75 -3.56 8.64
CA ALA A 62 -4.90 -3.83 7.21
C ALA A 62 -3.92 -2.99 6.40
N ALA A 63 -3.76 -1.70 6.74
CA ALA A 63 -2.82 -0.81 6.05
C ALA A 63 -1.37 -1.30 6.21
N LEU A 64 -1.00 -1.73 7.41
CA LEU A 64 0.33 -2.28 7.66
C LEU A 64 0.58 -3.52 6.83
N ALA A 65 -0.38 -4.43 6.80
CA ALA A 65 -0.26 -5.68 6.04
C ALA A 65 -0.12 -5.41 4.55
N VAL A 66 -0.98 -4.56 4.00
CA VAL A 66 -0.96 -4.24 2.57
C VAL A 66 0.33 -3.50 2.19
N ALA A 67 0.73 -2.52 3.01
CA ALA A 67 1.95 -1.76 2.72
C ALA A 67 3.18 -2.67 2.78
N ALA A 68 3.25 -3.57 3.74
CA ALA A 68 4.35 -4.53 3.85
C ALA A 68 4.40 -5.46 2.63
N LEU A 69 3.24 -5.95 2.18
CA LEU A 69 3.16 -6.77 0.97
C LEU A 69 3.61 -6.01 -0.27
N ASN A 70 3.24 -4.73 -0.37
CA ASN A 70 3.66 -3.90 -1.48
C ASN A 70 5.17 -3.66 -1.48
N VAL A 71 5.78 -3.45 -0.32
CA VAL A 71 7.23 -3.31 -0.21
C VAL A 71 7.92 -4.60 -0.67
N ALA A 72 7.44 -5.75 -0.19
CA ALA A 72 8.00 -7.04 -0.58
C ALA A 72 7.90 -7.27 -2.09
N ALA A 73 6.71 -6.99 -2.65
CA ALA A 73 6.49 -7.14 -4.09
C ALA A 73 7.37 -6.19 -4.90
N ALA A 74 7.56 -4.96 -4.42
CA ALA A 74 8.39 -3.98 -5.11
C ALA A 74 9.87 -4.38 -5.09
N VAL A 75 10.35 -4.96 -3.98
CA VAL A 75 11.72 -5.47 -3.90
C VAL A 75 11.91 -6.61 -4.91
N ILE A 76 10.95 -7.52 -4.98
CA ILE A 76 11.01 -8.61 -5.95
C ILE A 76 11.02 -8.07 -7.39
N ALA A 77 10.15 -7.09 -7.68
CA ALA A 77 10.09 -6.47 -8.99
C ALA A 77 11.40 -5.75 -9.34
N LEU A 78 12.02 -5.09 -8.37
CA LEU A 78 13.29 -4.40 -8.56
C LEU A 78 14.41 -5.38 -8.90
N VAL A 79 14.45 -6.53 -8.20
CA VAL A 79 15.42 -7.59 -8.49
C VAL A 79 15.18 -8.17 -9.89
N ALA A 80 13.92 -8.28 -10.31
CA ALA A 80 13.55 -8.74 -11.64
C ALA A 80 13.69 -7.67 -12.72
N ASP A 81 14.13 -6.48 -12.37
CA ASP A 81 14.40 -5.37 -13.30
C ASP A 81 13.13 -4.90 -14.02
N GLU A 82 12.01 -4.89 -13.31
CA GLU A 82 10.74 -4.42 -13.85
C GLU A 82 10.65 -2.89 -13.88
N ASP A 83 10.04 -2.34 -14.93
CA ASP A 83 9.85 -0.90 -15.07
C ASP A 83 8.95 -0.37 -13.93
N GLY A 84 9.36 0.75 -13.35
CA GLY A 84 8.60 1.39 -12.30
C GLY A 84 8.76 0.78 -10.92
N ALA A 85 9.56 -0.28 -10.79
CA ALA A 85 9.75 -0.95 -9.50
C ALA A 85 10.33 -0.02 -8.45
N ALA A 86 11.27 0.85 -8.82
CA ALA A 86 11.88 1.80 -7.88
C ALA A 86 10.84 2.79 -7.34
N ILE A 87 9.97 3.30 -8.21
CA ILE A 87 8.89 4.21 -7.79
C ILE A 87 7.93 3.48 -6.85
N GLY A 88 7.54 2.25 -7.21
CA GLY A 88 6.67 1.43 -6.38
C GLY A 88 7.26 1.17 -5.01
N LEU A 89 8.57 0.90 -4.95
CA LEU A 89 9.26 0.66 -3.69
C LEU A 89 9.25 1.91 -2.81
N VAL A 90 9.56 3.08 -3.38
CA VAL A 90 9.57 4.33 -2.63
C VAL A 90 8.18 4.65 -2.08
N VAL A 91 7.14 4.58 -2.92
CA VAL A 91 5.78 4.88 -2.49
C VAL A 91 5.30 3.89 -1.43
N SER A 92 5.59 2.61 -1.62
CA SER A 92 5.21 1.55 -0.67
C SER A 92 5.94 1.73 0.67
N ALA A 93 7.21 2.08 0.64
CA ALA A 93 7.99 2.31 1.85
C ALA A 93 7.43 3.51 2.64
N ILE A 94 7.05 4.57 1.94
CA ILE A 94 6.41 5.72 2.57
C ILE A 94 5.07 5.32 3.19
N ALA A 95 4.27 4.55 2.47
CA ALA A 95 2.99 4.05 2.97
C ALA A 95 3.18 3.22 4.25
N LEU A 96 4.17 2.34 4.24
CA LEU A 96 4.46 1.50 5.41
C LEU A 96 4.92 2.34 6.61
N ALA A 97 5.82 3.30 6.37
CA ALA A 97 6.30 4.17 7.42
C ALA A 97 5.17 5.00 8.04
N MET A 98 4.27 5.52 7.20
CA MET A 98 3.13 6.30 7.68
C MET A 98 2.14 5.42 8.44
N ALA A 99 1.90 4.20 7.99
CA ALA A 99 1.03 3.26 8.69
C ALA A 99 1.61 2.91 10.08
N PHE A 100 2.92 2.72 10.17
CA PHE A 100 3.58 2.50 11.47
C PHE A 100 3.42 3.72 12.38
N ALA A 101 3.56 4.93 11.83
CA ALA A 101 3.40 6.15 12.60
C ALA A 101 1.99 6.28 13.17
N VAL A 102 0.97 5.96 12.36
CA VAL A 102 -0.42 5.97 12.82
C VAL A 102 -0.62 4.91 13.91
N SER A 103 -0.09 3.71 13.71
CA SER A 103 -0.17 2.63 14.67
C SER A 103 0.46 3.01 16.01
N ALA A 104 1.65 3.58 15.97
CA ALA A 104 2.35 4.03 17.17
C ALA A 104 1.57 5.12 17.91
N ASN A 105 1.00 6.06 17.16
CA ASN A 105 0.20 7.13 17.74
C ASN A 105 -1.07 6.60 18.40
N GLN A 106 -1.72 5.63 17.78
CA GLN A 106 -2.91 4.99 18.35
C GLN A 106 -2.58 4.25 19.66
N ARG A 107 -1.44 3.57 19.69
CA ARG A 107 -1.00 2.87 20.90
C ARG A 107 -0.74 3.85 22.05
N LYS A 108 -0.12 4.99 21.76
CA LYS A 108 0.10 6.05 22.76
C LYS A 108 -1.21 6.55 23.33
N VAL A 109 -2.17 6.83 22.47
CA VAL A 109 -3.49 7.31 22.88
C VAL A 109 -4.21 6.26 23.72
N SER A 110 -4.11 5.00 23.32
CA SER A 110 -4.73 3.86 24.01
C SER A 110 -4.19 3.68 25.42
N VAL A 111 -2.89 3.85 25.59
CA VAL A 111 -2.22 3.68 26.89
C VAL A 111 -2.45 4.89 27.80
N ALA A 112 -2.54 6.05 27.24
CA ALA A 112 -2.81 7.27 27.98
C ALA A 112 -4.24 7.31 28.48
#